data_3455392095feb2975cc349cf74b6efb6
#
_entry.id   3455392095feb2975cc349cf74b6efb6
#
_cell.length_a   1.000
_cell.length_b   1.000
_cell.length_c   1.000
_cell.angle_alpha   90.00
_cell.angle_beta   90.00
_cell.angle_gamma   90.00
#
_symmetry.space_group_name_H-M   'P 1'
#
loop_
_entity.id
_entity.type
_entity.pdbx_description
1 polymer ?
#
loop_
_entity_poly.entity_id
_entity_poly.type
_entity_poly.pdbx_seq_one_letter_code
_entity_poly.pdbx_strand_id
1 'polypeptide(L)'
;MDSQVNESTKDKLNSALTKITSEYLSEKNTPFKSNLLGKFVRSEVPAMINSLEFISQSRFIVKGSVGQGNWAQVPWISILDKHVTTSTQRGYYLGYLFSEDMERVYLTFTQGITESSKEQIKNIREDIRRTIQTDRYPTSLPIHKDNTINLGSSSKGKGYEESAALYIQYDPKSLPSEADLQQDLKSMIDIYDFYVQVQSDRVKENDTEDNIEWSDEKIITHIHTYIRKQGFYYELEDVKNLFLSLKTKPFVILSGISGTGKTKIVELFSESLGATEENKQFTLIPVRPDWSDGSDLLGYTDIKGEFQEGPLTSVIKEATLNKDRPYFVVLDEMNLARVEYYFSDFLSVMESRKWVDGEVQTFPIISENQVGERLTIPPNLFIIGTVNMDETTHPFSKKVLDRANTIECNDVHLDTLSFLEEEGGRDEPIYLTNERLQSKYLRLKDAYVSNKELVGNVTEELVKINELLKAIQAQVGYRVRDEICFYTIYSRYIMSQDEALDFQFYQKILPRLTASHGQAFQVLKNLFTYFTNYTYDEDLSQDQIEDMLDKARFPRSGQKVYEMILRGELDGFTSFWNS
;
A
#
# COMPACT_ATOMS: atom_id res chain seq x y z
N MET A 1 54.72 -30.75 -19.17
CA MET A 1 54.21 -30.11 -20.39
C MET A 1 52.95 -29.36 -19.98
N ASP A 2 53.18 -28.08 -19.84
CA ASP A 2 52.25 -27.12 -19.26
C ASP A 2 51.01 -26.92 -20.10
N SER A 3 49.84 -27.11 -19.52
CA SER A 3 48.61 -26.52 -20.03
C SER A 3 48.32 -25.26 -19.21
N GLN A 4 48.85 -24.13 -19.68
CA GLN A 4 48.45 -22.81 -19.27
C GLN A 4 46.97 -22.63 -19.57
N VAL A 5 46.17 -22.50 -18.53
CA VAL A 5 44.81 -21.98 -18.59
C VAL A 5 44.95 -20.50 -18.93
N ASN A 6 44.54 -20.15 -20.12
CA ASN A 6 44.43 -18.78 -20.60
C ASN A 6 43.22 -18.15 -19.87
N GLU A 7 43.40 -17.59 -18.69
CA GLU A 7 42.42 -16.71 -18.05
C GLU A 7 42.23 -15.48 -18.93
N SER A 8 41.09 -15.44 -19.56
CA SER A 8 40.68 -14.37 -20.46
C SER A 8 40.72 -13.02 -19.71
N THR A 9 41.60 -12.13 -20.15
CA THR A 9 41.77 -10.74 -19.68
C THR A 9 40.49 -9.89 -19.85
N LYS A 10 39.41 -10.47 -20.39
CA LYS A 10 38.15 -9.77 -20.70
C LYS A 10 37.18 -9.63 -19.51
N ASP A 11 37.37 -10.38 -18.43
CA ASP A 11 36.37 -10.50 -17.37
C ASP A 11 36.86 -9.92 -16.03
N LYS A 12 37.66 -8.86 -16.05
CA LYS A 12 38.21 -8.20 -14.85
C LYS A 12 37.67 -6.79 -14.68
N LEU A 13 37.30 -6.43 -13.43
CA LEU A 13 36.77 -5.12 -13.07
C LEU A 13 37.76 -3.99 -13.44
N ASN A 14 39.06 -4.19 -13.15
CA ASN A 14 40.13 -3.27 -13.56
C ASN A 14 40.10 -3.00 -15.07
N SER A 15 40.04 -4.05 -15.89
CA SER A 15 39.99 -3.92 -17.36
C SER A 15 38.71 -3.21 -17.84
N ALA A 16 37.59 -3.43 -17.15
CA ALA A 16 36.32 -2.77 -17.48
C ALA A 16 36.37 -1.26 -17.19
N LEU A 17 36.85 -0.88 -16.02
CA LEU A 17 37.00 0.54 -15.64
C LEU A 17 38.00 1.25 -16.55
N THR A 18 39.14 0.63 -16.85
CA THR A 18 40.14 1.15 -17.80
C THR A 18 39.52 1.37 -19.18
N LYS A 19 38.82 0.39 -19.71
CA LYS A 19 38.19 0.51 -21.05
C LYS A 19 37.17 1.64 -21.11
N ILE A 20 36.30 1.75 -20.09
CA ILE A 20 35.29 2.83 -20.06
C ILE A 20 35.99 4.19 -20.06
N THR A 21 36.97 4.40 -19.19
CA THR A 21 37.61 5.70 -19.05
C THR A 21 38.48 6.08 -20.25
N SER A 22 39.12 5.11 -20.92
CA SER A 22 39.92 5.38 -22.09
C SER A 22 39.13 5.60 -23.39
N GLU A 23 37.98 4.96 -23.55
CA GLU A 23 37.24 4.97 -24.82
C GLU A 23 36.03 5.94 -24.77
N TYR A 24 35.47 6.28 -23.60
CA TYR A 24 34.18 6.97 -23.49
C TYR A 24 34.12 8.31 -24.20
N LEU A 25 35.16 9.16 -24.06
CA LEU A 25 35.17 10.49 -24.68
C LEU A 25 35.25 10.44 -26.20
N SER A 26 35.97 9.47 -26.76
CA SER A 26 36.05 9.26 -28.22
C SER A 26 34.74 8.70 -28.76
N GLU A 27 34.16 7.71 -28.07
CA GLU A 27 32.90 7.09 -28.43
C GLU A 27 31.68 8.02 -28.32
N LYS A 28 31.72 8.99 -27.40
CA LYS A 28 30.70 10.03 -27.25
C LYS A 28 30.48 10.88 -28.52
N ASN A 29 31.46 10.94 -29.40
CA ASN A 29 31.38 11.63 -30.68
C ASN A 29 30.84 10.72 -31.83
N THR A 30 30.52 9.46 -31.53
CA THR A 30 29.96 8.50 -32.47
C THR A 30 28.43 8.35 -32.28
N PRO A 31 27.70 7.77 -33.28
CA PRO A 31 26.27 7.55 -33.13
C PRO A 31 25.95 6.68 -31.90
N PHE A 32 25.01 7.14 -31.07
CA PHE A 32 24.61 6.47 -29.82
C PHE A 32 23.98 5.08 -30.07
N LYS A 33 23.21 4.95 -31.16
CA LYS A 33 22.47 3.71 -31.46
C LYS A 33 23.44 2.60 -31.92
N SER A 34 23.34 1.44 -31.26
CA SER A 34 24.15 0.24 -31.53
C SER A 34 25.66 0.39 -31.24
N ASN A 35 26.04 1.37 -30.41
CA ASN A 35 27.42 1.57 -30.03
C ASN A 35 27.94 0.43 -29.13
N LEU A 36 29.14 -0.09 -29.43
CA LEU A 36 29.72 -1.25 -28.73
C LEU A 36 30.11 -0.94 -27.27
N LEU A 37 30.67 0.23 -27.00
CA LEU A 37 30.96 0.65 -25.63
C LEU A 37 29.69 0.85 -24.82
N GLY A 38 28.66 1.42 -25.46
CA GLY A 38 27.34 1.56 -24.83
C GLY A 38 26.73 0.19 -24.46
N LYS A 39 26.86 -0.83 -25.31
CA LYS A 39 26.46 -2.21 -24.99
C LYS A 39 27.31 -2.81 -23.88
N PHE A 40 28.61 -2.60 -23.92
CA PHE A 40 29.56 -3.05 -22.91
C PHE A 40 29.16 -2.55 -21.51
N VAL A 41 28.93 -1.25 -21.36
CA VAL A 41 28.54 -0.64 -20.07
C VAL A 41 27.15 -1.09 -19.62
N ARG A 42 26.19 -1.25 -20.54
CA ARG A 42 24.81 -1.63 -20.16
C ARG A 42 24.60 -3.11 -19.90
N SER A 43 25.43 -4.00 -20.46
CA SER A 43 25.18 -5.44 -20.40
C SER A 43 26.39 -6.24 -19.88
N GLU A 44 27.57 -6.02 -20.43
CA GLU A 44 28.73 -6.87 -20.14
C GLU A 44 29.32 -6.57 -18.75
N VAL A 45 29.47 -5.29 -18.38
CA VAL A 45 29.97 -4.90 -17.05
C VAL A 45 28.99 -5.29 -15.94
N PRO A 46 27.67 -5.08 -16.05
CA PRO A 46 26.70 -5.63 -15.12
C PRO A 46 26.78 -7.15 -14.94
N ALA A 47 26.92 -7.90 -16.05
CA ALA A 47 27.05 -9.36 -16.00
C ALA A 47 28.34 -9.80 -15.26
N MET A 48 29.44 -9.10 -15.50
CA MET A 48 30.72 -9.32 -14.80
C MET A 48 30.58 -9.08 -13.30
N ILE A 49 30.03 -7.95 -12.88
CA ILE A 49 29.83 -7.66 -11.45
C ILE A 49 28.89 -8.69 -10.81
N ASN A 50 27.81 -9.08 -11.49
CA ASN A 50 26.90 -10.13 -11.02
C ASN A 50 27.56 -11.51 -10.90
N SER A 51 28.70 -11.77 -11.55
CA SER A 51 29.44 -13.03 -11.45
C SER A 51 30.39 -13.10 -10.25
N LEU A 52 30.59 -11.99 -9.52
CA LEU A 52 31.42 -11.99 -8.33
C LEU A 52 30.76 -12.79 -7.20
N GLU A 53 31.51 -13.63 -6.51
CA GLU A 53 31.00 -14.57 -5.50
C GLU A 53 30.22 -13.89 -4.36
N PHE A 54 30.57 -12.65 -4.00
CA PHE A 54 29.92 -11.89 -2.95
C PHE A 54 28.70 -11.07 -3.42
N ILE A 55 28.35 -11.11 -4.72
CA ILE A 55 27.14 -10.47 -5.30
C ILE A 55 26.05 -11.51 -5.47
N SER A 56 25.05 -11.50 -4.58
CA SER A 56 23.89 -12.37 -4.68
C SER A 56 22.91 -11.85 -5.74
N GLN A 57 22.73 -12.58 -6.84
CA GLN A 57 21.80 -12.23 -7.93
C GLN A 57 20.32 -12.27 -7.48
N SER A 58 19.99 -13.04 -6.44
CA SER A 58 18.65 -13.03 -5.85
C SER A 58 18.33 -11.70 -5.15
N ARG A 59 19.35 -11.04 -4.60
CA ARG A 59 19.25 -9.79 -3.84
C ARG A 59 19.59 -8.55 -4.68
N PHE A 60 20.68 -8.57 -5.42
CA PHE A 60 21.16 -7.39 -6.13
C PHE A 60 20.76 -7.36 -7.60
N ILE A 61 20.54 -6.14 -8.10
CA ILE A 61 20.38 -5.83 -9.53
C ILE A 61 21.50 -4.90 -9.93
N VAL A 62 22.34 -5.30 -10.89
CA VAL A 62 23.39 -4.43 -11.45
C VAL A 62 22.90 -3.86 -12.76
N LYS A 63 22.98 -2.53 -12.90
CA LYS A 63 22.60 -1.80 -14.12
C LYS A 63 23.71 -0.84 -14.53
N GLY A 64 23.94 -0.70 -15.81
CA GLY A 64 24.85 0.30 -16.37
C GLY A 64 24.12 1.29 -17.27
N SER A 65 24.56 2.54 -17.31
CA SER A 65 24.01 3.56 -18.17
C SER A 65 25.07 4.47 -18.78
N VAL A 66 24.92 4.71 -20.06
CA VAL A 66 25.68 5.72 -20.82
C VAL A 66 24.73 6.82 -21.36
N GLY A 67 23.51 6.89 -20.82
CA GLY A 67 22.47 7.79 -21.25
C GLY A 67 21.30 7.09 -21.94
N GLN A 68 20.26 7.85 -22.25
CA GLN A 68 19.04 7.39 -22.91
C GLN A 68 18.77 8.25 -24.14
N GLY A 69 18.94 7.68 -25.31
CA GLY A 69 18.83 8.40 -26.59
C GLY A 69 20.06 9.25 -26.93
N ASN A 70 20.70 9.85 -25.95
CA ASN A 70 21.94 10.63 -26.06
C ASN A 70 22.96 10.17 -25.01
N TRP A 71 24.25 10.41 -25.27
CA TRP A 71 25.33 10.11 -24.36
C TRP A 71 25.21 10.91 -23.04
N ALA A 72 25.34 10.22 -21.91
CA ALA A 72 25.37 10.85 -20.60
C ALA A 72 26.67 11.67 -20.41
N GLN A 73 26.59 12.76 -19.66
CA GLN A 73 27.80 13.48 -19.23
C GLN A 73 28.55 12.65 -18.18
N VAL A 74 27.83 12.06 -17.26
CA VAL A 74 28.31 11.19 -16.18
C VAL A 74 27.71 9.80 -16.39
N PRO A 75 28.44 8.86 -17.04
CA PRO A 75 28.01 7.46 -17.09
C PRO A 75 28.15 6.81 -15.72
N TRP A 76 27.38 5.74 -15.50
CA TRP A 76 27.37 5.07 -14.20
C TRP A 76 27.08 3.58 -14.30
N ILE A 77 27.47 2.85 -13.24
CA ILE A 77 27.08 1.45 -13.00
C ILE A 77 26.51 1.42 -11.58
N SER A 78 25.26 1.02 -11.40
CA SER A 78 24.59 0.92 -10.09
C SER A 78 24.43 -0.52 -9.66
N ILE A 79 24.53 -0.74 -8.35
CA ILE A 79 24.30 -2.01 -7.67
C ILE A 79 23.17 -1.74 -6.68
N LEU A 80 21.94 -2.19 -7.04
CA LEU A 80 20.70 -1.92 -6.33
C LEU A 80 20.31 -3.15 -5.50
N ASP A 81 20.02 -2.96 -4.24
CA ASP A 81 19.41 -3.99 -3.40
C ASP A 81 17.90 -4.00 -3.60
N LYS A 82 17.34 -5.13 -4.06
CA LYS A 82 15.91 -5.29 -4.32
C LYS A 82 15.03 -5.03 -3.10
N HIS A 83 15.56 -5.21 -1.88
CA HIS A 83 14.84 -4.93 -0.64
C HIS A 83 14.80 -3.43 -0.29
N VAL A 84 15.65 -2.61 -0.91
CA VAL A 84 15.72 -1.15 -0.67
C VAL A 84 15.20 -0.37 -1.87
N THR A 85 15.71 -0.67 -3.07
CA THR A 85 15.25 -0.02 -4.31
C THR A 85 15.59 -0.84 -5.55
N THR A 86 14.70 -0.81 -6.55
CA THR A 86 14.95 -1.35 -7.89
C THR A 86 15.20 -0.25 -8.93
N SER A 87 15.14 1.02 -8.49
CA SER A 87 15.29 2.22 -9.33
C SER A 87 16.48 3.07 -8.86
N THR A 88 17.21 3.66 -9.80
CA THR A 88 18.25 4.66 -9.51
C THR A 88 17.70 6.06 -9.27
N GLN A 89 16.37 6.24 -9.32
CA GLN A 89 15.72 7.54 -9.15
C GLN A 89 15.40 7.83 -7.68
N ARG A 90 15.30 6.79 -6.84
CA ARG A 90 14.96 6.86 -5.42
C ARG A 90 15.71 5.82 -4.59
N GLY A 91 15.65 5.97 -3.26
CA GLY A 91 16.33 5.08 -2.31
C GLY A 91 17.84 5.25 -2.36
N TYR A 92 18.56 4.41 -1.64
CA TYR A 92 20.02 4.45 -1.58
C TYR A 92 20.61 3.13 -2.08
N TYR A 93 21.79 3.23 -2.71
CA TYR A 93 22.46 2.12 -3.42
C TYR A 93 23.95 2.37 -3.59
N LEU A 94 24.67 1.38 -4.07
CA LEU A 94 26.06 1.50 -4.44
C LEU A 94 26.22 1.73 -5.95
N GLY A 95 27.27 2.39 -6.36
CA GLY A 95 27.57 2.51 -7.79
C GLY A 95 28.91 3.13 -8.12
N TYR A 96 29.36 2.83 -9.34
CA TYR A 96 30.50 3.51 -9.95
C TYR A 96 30.01 4.72 -10.74
N LEU A 97 30.55 5.89 -10.44
CA LEU A 97 30.32 7.15 -11.15
C LEU A 97 31.60 7.56 -11.86
N PHE A 98 31.51 7.97 -13.12
CA PHE A 98 32.64 8.40 -13.90
C PHE A 98 32.57 9.91 -14.10
N SER A 99 33.67 10.65 -13.85
CA SER A 99 33.70 12.10 -14.08
C SER A 99 33.53 12.43 -15.57
N GLU A 100 33.03 13.64 -15.88
CA GLU A 100 32.79 14.11 -17.26
C GLU A 100 34.04 14.10 -18.13
N ASP A 101 35.23 14.32 -17.51
CA ASP A 101 36.54 14.30 -18.15
C ASP A 101 37.18 12.90 -18.21
N MET A 102 36.54 11.87 -17.63
CA MET A 102 37.07 10.51 -17.48
C MET A 102 38.42 10.42 -16.70
N GLU A 103 38.79 11.46 -15.97
CA GLU A 103 39.99 11.47 -15.16
C GLU A 103 39.82 10.90 -13.75
N ARG A 104 38.57 10.60 -13.35
CA ARG A 104 38.26 10.03 -12.03
C ARG A 104 37.11 9.02 -12.15
N VAL A 105 37.22 7.96 -11.37
CA VAL A 105 36.16 6.98 -11.12
C VAL A 105 35.90 6.96 -9.61
N TYR A 106 34.63 6.94 -9.26
CA TYR A 106 34.21 6.91 -7.86
C TYR A 106 33.35 5.68 -7.59
N LEU A 107 33.75 4.83 -6.65
CA LEU A 107 32.85 3.84 -6.06
C LEU A 107 32.10 4.52 -4.91
N THR A 108 30.81 4.66 -5.02
CA THR A 108 30.00 5.50 -4.15
C THR A 108 28.93 4.71 -3.40
N PHE A 109 28.64 5.13 -2.17
CA PHE A 109 27.38 4.89 -1.51
C PHE A 109 26.55 6.15 -1.69
N THR A 110 25.54 6.05 -2.51
CA THR A 110 24.75 7.19 -3.03
C THR A 110 23.26 6.93 -2.94
N GLN A 111 22.46 7.90 -3.37
CA GLN A 111 20.99 7.79 -3.39
C GLN A 111 20.39 8.38 -4.66
N GLY A 112 19.12 8.03 -4.94
CA GLY A 112 18.38 8.58 -6.09
C GLY A 112 18.10 10.08 -5.92
N ILE A 113 18.24 10.84 -7.01
CA ILE A 113 18.10 12.31 -7.00
C ILE A 113 16.86 12.81 -7.74
N THR A 114 16.15 11.93 -8.46
CA THR A 114 15.06 12.35 -9.35
C THR A 114 13.72 12.41 -8.63
N GLU A 115 13.49 11.48 -7.71
CA GLU A 115 12.24 11.35 -6.94
C GLU A 115 12.41 11.73 -5.46
N SER A 116 13.54 12.36 -5.08
CA SER A 116 13.83 12.79 -3.71
C SER A 116 13.99 14.31 -3.63
N SER A 117 13.49 14.94 -2.56
CA SER A 117 13.72 16.35 -2.31
C SER A 117 15.17 16.61 -1.88
N LYS A 118 15.66 17.84 -2.06
CA LYS A 118 17.02 18.21 -1.63
C LYS A 118 17.24 17.99 -0.13
N GLU A 119 16.22 18.20 0.67
CA GLU A 119 16.28 18.00 2.12
C GLU A 119 16.38 16.51 2.48
N GLN A 120 15.58 15.66 1.83
CA GLN A 120 15.69 14.20 1.98
C GLN A 120 17.07 13.69 1.59
N ILE A 121 17.61 14.17 0.44
CA ILE A 121 18.96 13.83 -0.01
C ILE A 121 20.01 14.20 1.04
N LYS A 122 19.91 15.39 1.60
CA LYS A 122 20.81 15.87 2.65
C LYS A 122 20.72 15.03 3.91
N ASN A 123 19.50 14.78 4.39
CA ASN A 123 19.25 14.04 5.64
C ASN A 123 19.78 12.60 5.56
N ILE A 124 19.49 11.88 4.48
CA ILE A 124 20.00 10.51 4.28
C ILE A 124 21.52 10.50 4.17
N ARG A 125 22.12 11.43 3.43
CA ARG A 125 23.57 11.54 3.31
C ARG A 125 24.25 11.76 4.66
N GLU A 126 23.72 12.68 5.46
CA GLU A 126 24.26 13.00 6.78
C GLU A 126 24.08 11.83 7.75
N ASP A 127 22.98 11.12 7.68
CA ASP A 127 22.73 9.93 8.49
C ASP A 127 23.70 8.80 8.15
N ILE A 128 23.92 8.50 6.87
CA ILE A 128 24.93 7.50 6.45
C ILE A 128 26.31 7.89 6.99
N ARG A 129 26.72 9.15 6.82
CA ARG A 129 28.04 9.63 7.27
C ARG A 129 28.22 9.53 8.78
N ARG A 130 27.19 9.80 9.55
CA ARG A 130 27.18 9.71 11.01
C ARG A 130 27.22 8.25 11.48
N THR A 131 26.46 7.38 10.82
CA THR A 131 26.28 5.98 11.23
C THR A 131 27.50 5.12 10.94
N ILE A 132 28.19 5.35 9.82
CA ILE A 132 29.26 4.48 9.35
C ILE A 132 30.62 4.89 9.95
N GLN A 133 31.34 3.94 10.52
CA GLN A 133 32.75 4.07 10.94
C GLN A 133 33.64 3.42 9.88
N THR A 134 34.16 4.23 8.95
CA THR A 134 34.85 3.76 7.74
C THR A 134 36.19 3.06 8.01
N ASP A 135 36.83 3.35 9.13
CA ASP A 135 38.08 2.75 9.60
C ASP A 135 38.01 1.25 9.93
N ARG A 136 36.79 0.73 10.06
CA ARG A 136 36.55 -0.70 10.32
C ARG A 136 36.56 -1.58 9.07
N TYR A 137 36.56 -0.97 7.90
CA TYR A 137 36.41 -1.70 6.63
C TYR A 137 37.69 -1.60 5.81
N PRO A 138 38.32 -2.75 5.47
CA PRO A 138 39.56 -2.76 4.72
C PRO A 138 39.34 -2.34 3.27
N THR A 139 39.99 -1.27 2.84
CA THR A 139 39.98 -0.78 1.45
C THR A 139 41.37 -0.44 0.98
N SER A 140 41.61 -0.54 -0.32
CA SER A 140 42.90 -0.22 -0.93
C SER A 140 43.22 1.29 -0.90
N LEU A 141 42.17 2.11 -0.95
CA LEU A 141 42.21 3.56 -0.89
C LEU A 141 41.23 4.09 0.16
N PRO A 142 41.46 5.33 0.70
CA PRO A 142 40.57 5.89 1.73
C PRO A 142 39.12 6.02 1.30
N ILE A 143 38.20 5.75 2.24
CA ILE A 143 36.79 6.06 2.09
C ILE A 143 36.56 7.50 2.57
N HIS A 144 36.10 8.36 1.68
CA HIS A 144 35.83 9.75 1.94
C HIS A 144 34.37 9.97 2.39
N LYS A 145 34.16 10.92 3.33
CA LYS A 145 32.86 11.35 3.86
C LYS A 145 32.56 12.83 3.59
N ASP A 146 33.43 13.49 2.84
CA ASP A 146 33.35 14.92 2.56
C ASP A 146 32.52 15.22 1.29
N ASN A 147 32.56 16.47 0.84
CA ASN A 147 31.87 16.94 -0.36
C ASN A 147 32.84 17.29 -1.49
N THR A 148 34.06 16.69 -1.49
CA THR A 148 35.08 17.01 -2.50
C THR A 148 34.98 16.15 -3.76
N ILE A 149 34.04 15.22 -3.83
CA ILE A 149 33.71 14.49 -5.07
C ILE A 149 33.45 15.48 -6.21
N ASN A 150 34.07 15.25 -7.35
CA ASN A 150 33.97 16.13 -8.52
C ASN A 150 33.68 15.31 -9.77
N LEU A 151 32.45 15.38 -10.25
CA LEU A 151 31.96 14.68 -11.45
C LEU A 151 31.91 15.59 -12.69
N GLY A 152 32.10 16.90 -12.53
CA GLY A 152 32.08 17.88 -13.62
C GLY A 152 31.12 19.02 -13.37
N SER A 153 30.67 19.68 -14.46
CA SER A 153 29.87 20.90 -14.38
C SER A 153 28.39 20.72 -14.68
N SER A 154 27.99 19.54 -15.16
CA SER A 154 26.59 19.28 -15.52
C SER A 154 25.66 19.26 -14.32
N SER A 155 24.41 19.67 -14.52
CA SER A 155 23.38 19.68 -13.48
C SER A 155 23.18 18.29 -12.85
N LYS A 156 23.19 17.22 -13.67
CA LYS A 156 23.10 15.84 -13.16
C LYS A 156 24.35 15.42 -12.40
N GLY A 157 25.54 15.81 -12.87
CA GLY A 157 26.79 15.58 -12.14
C GLY A 157 26.76 16.21 -10.75
N LYS A 158 26.32 17.46 -10.64
CA LYS A 158 26.15 18.15 -9.35
C LYS A 158 25.13 17.44 -8.44
N GLY A 159 24.02 16.95 -9.00
CA GLY A 159 23.06 16.15 -8.23
C GLY A 159 23.67 14.85 -7.67
N TYR A 160 24.48 14.14 -8.46
CA TYR A 160 25.18 12.94 -7.99
C TYR A 160 26.26 13.26 -6.94
N GLU A 161 26.97 14.39 -7.08
CA GLU A 161 27.90 14.87 -6.05
C GLU A 161 27.18 15.13 -4.72
N GLU A 162 26.03 15.81 -4.76
CA GLU A 162 25.20 16.09 -3.57
C GLU A 162 24.64 14.82 -2.94
N SER A 163 24.36 13.77 -3.72
CA SER A 163 23.76 12.53 -3.25
C SER A 163 24.77 11.51 -2.69
N ALA A 164 26.05 11.63 -3.02
CA ALA A 164 27.10 10.72 -2.56
C ALA A 164 27.38 10.92 -1.05
N ALA A 165 27.09 9.89 -0.26
CA ALA A 165 27.36 9.90 1.18
C ALA A 165 28.80 9.49 1.49
N LEU A 166 29.24 8.38 0.90
CA LEU A 166 30.60 7.85 1.02
C LEU A 166 31.15 7.57 -0.38
N TYR A 167 32.46 7.69 -0.56
CA TYR A 167 33.07 7.29 -1.82
C TYR A 167 34.53 6.92 -1.68
N ILE A 168 35.02 6.06 -2.60
CA ILE A 168 36.43 5.78 -2.87
C ILE A 168 36.73 6.40 -4.24
N GLN A 169 37.80 7.19 -4.34
CA GLN A 169 38.21 7.81 -5.59
C GLN A 169 39.37 7.02 -6.21
N TYR A 170 39.24 6.68 -7.48
CA TYR A 170 40.27 6.03 -8.29
C TYR A 170 40.80 6.96 -9.37
N ASP A 171 42.10 6.91 -9.60
CA ASP A 171 42.77 7.48 -10.79
C ASP A 171 42.79 6.39 -11.89
N PRO A 172 42.14 6.59 -13.04
CA PRO A 172 42.12 5.63 -14.15
C PRO A 172 43.52 5.30 -14.70
N LYS A 173 44.51 6.18 -14.50
CA LYS A 173 45.88 5.98 -14.96
C LYS A 173 46.68 5.06 -14.01
N SER A 174 46.18 4.85 -12.81
CA SER A 174 46.83 4.04 -11.76
C SER A 174 45.79 3.28 -10.90
N LEU A 175 44.91 2.53 -11.56
CA LEU A 175 43.87 1.73 -10.88
C LEU A 175 44.53 0.67 -10.00
N PRO A 176 43.98 0.40 -8.79
CA PRO A 176 44.36 -0.72 -7.96
C PRO A 176 44.32 -2.07 -8.69
N SER A 177 44.95 -3.08 -8.10
CA SER A 177 44.87 -4.44 -8.65
C SER A 177 43.42 -4.95 -8.68
N GLU A 178 43.16 -5.99 -9.47
CA GLU A 178 41.82 -6.62 -9.52
C GLU A 178 41.36 -7.07 -8.14
N ALA A 179 42.27 -7.68 -7.34
CA ALA A 179 41.95 -8.12 -6.00
C ALA A 179 41.61 -6.95 -5.06
N ASP A 180 42.31 -5.83 -5.19
CA ASP A 180 42.03 -4.63 -4.39
C ASP A 180 40.71 -3.99 -4.76
N LEU A 181 40.37 -3.88 -6.07
CA LEU A 181 39.10 -3.35 -6.54
C LEU A 181 37.90 -4.21 -6.09
N GLN A 182 38.06 -5.53 -6.11
CA GLN A 182 37.03 -6.45 -5.60
C GLN A 182 36.90 -6.34 -4.08
N GLN A 183 38.02 -6.18 -3.35
CA GLN A 183 37.99 -5.96 -1.90
C GLN A 183 37.32 -4.63 -1.55
N ASP A 184 37.59 -3.56 -2.29
CA ASP A 184 36.95 -2.25 -2.10
C ASP A 184 35.42 -2.34 -2.31
N LEU A 185 35.01 -3.01 -3.39
CA LEU A 185 33.60 -3.22 -3.67
C LEU A 185 32.92 -4.06 -2.57
N LYS A 186 33.57 -5.14 -2.11
CA LYS A 186 33.08 -5.98 -1.02
C LYS A 186 32.93 -5.17 0.27
N SER A 187 33.92 -4.38 0.63
CA SER A 187 33.89 -3.52 1.81
C SER A 187 32.75 -2.47 1.73
N MET A 188 32.52 -1.91 0.54
CA MET A 188 31.38 -1.00 0.35
C MET A 188 30.03 -1.71 0.45
N ILE A 189 29.93 -2.99 0.04
CA ILE A 189 28.72 -3.82 0.26
C ILE A 189 28.56 -4.11 1.75
N ASP A 190 29.60 -4.47 2.45
CA ASP A 190 29.56 -4.73 3.90
C ASP A 190 29.12 -3.45 4.67
N ILE A 191 29.60 -2.26 4.26
CA ILE A 191 29.13 -0.96 4.77
C ILE A 191 27.65 -0.73 4.47
N TYR A 192 27.24 -0.99 3.25
CA TYR A 192 25.86 -0.87 2.83
C TYR A 192 24.95 -1.80 3.65
N ASP A 193 25.36 -3.06 3.80
CA ASP A 193 24.64 -4.07 4.57
C ASP A 193 24.49 -3.66 6.04
N PHE A 194 25.56 -3.16 6.63
CA PHE A 194 25.52 -2.63 7.99
C PHE A 194 24.53 -1.47 8.11
N TYR A 195 24.54 -0.53 7.17
CA TYR A 195 23.59 0.59 7.18
C TYR A 195 22.15 0.14 7.01
N VAL A 196 21.88 -0.77 6.06
CA VAL A 196 20.54 -1.37 5.87
C VAL A 196 20.08 -2.07 7.14
N GLN A 197 20.99 -2.83 7.80
CA GLN A 197 20.68 -3.49 9.07
C GLN A 197 20.39 -2.46 10.17
N VAL A 198 21.21 -1.41 10.31
CA VAL A 198 20.97 -0.33 11.29
C VAL A 198 19.64 0.38 11.02
N GLN A 199 19.28 0.64 9.77
CA GLN A 199 17.96 1.21 9.46
C GLN A 199 16.82 0.24 9.83
N SER A 200 16.98 -1.05 9.51
CA SER A 200 16.05 -2.09 9.93
C SER A 200 15.97 -2.20 11.45
N ASP A 201 17.10 -2.11 12.14
CA ASP A 201 17.17 -2.18 13.60
C ASP A 201 16.66 -0.88 14.26
N ARG A 202 16.89 0.29 13.66
CA ARG A 202 16.27 1.55 14.07
C ARG A 202 14.74 1.52 13.90
N VAL A 203 14.24 0.91 12.83
CA VAL A 203 12.80 0.63 12.70
C VAL A 203 12.35 -0.30 13.84
N LYS A 204 13.15 -1.31 14.19
CA LYS A 204 12.89 -2.20 15.34
C LYS A 204 13.16 -1.52 16.68
N GLU A 205 14.15 -0.62 16.80
CA GLU A 205 14.46 0.14 18.02
C GLU A 205 13.50 1.29 18.26
N ASN A 206 12.96 1.93 17.25
CA ASN A 206 11.77 2.77 17.38
C ASN A 206 10.55 1.95 17.84
N ASP A 207 10.52 0.63 17.51
CA ASP A 207 9.62 -0.35 18.13
C ASP A 207 10.03 -0.69 19.59
N THR A 208 11.26 -0.36 20.07
CA THR A 208 11.77 -0.74 21.40
C THR A 208 11.96 0.42 22.37
N GLU A 209 11.99 1.69 21.93
CA GLU A 209 11.92 2.85 22.86
C GLU A 209 10.51 3.08 23.40
N ASP A 210 9.48 2.62 22.69
CA ASP A 210 8.18 2.34 23.24
C ASP A 210 7.97 0.81 23.27
N ASN A 211 8.22 0.16 24.38
CA ASN A 211 7.71 -1.16 24.73
C ASN A 211 6.16 -1.13 24.88
N ILE A 212 5.51 -0.37 24.03
CA ILE A 212 4.08 -0.35 23.82
C ILE A 212 3.82 -1.49 22.84
N GLU A 213 3.48 -2.66 23.37
CA GLU A 213 2.85 -3.68 22.56
C GLU A 213 1.61 -3.05 21.89
N TRP A 214 1.73 -2.72 20.59
CA TRP A 214 0.67 -2.09 19.81
C TRP A 214 -0.51 -3.07 19.66
N SER A 215 -1.41 -3.03 20.66
CA SER A 215 -2.70 -3.71 20.53
C SER A 215 -3.58 -2.98 19.52
N ASP A 216 -4.54 -3.68 18.92
CA ASP A 216 -5.48 -3.05 17.99
C ASP A 216 -6.19 -1.84 18.61
N GLU A 217 -6.50 -1.89 19.90
CA GLU A 217 -7.10 -0.77 20.65
C GLU A 217 -6.19 0.46 20.71
N LYS A 218 -4.89 0.27 20.99
CA LYS A 218 -3.91 1.36 21.02
C LYS A 218 -3.69 1.97 19.63
N ILE A 219 -3.68 1.14 18.58
CA ILE A 219 -3.58 1.61 17.20
C ILE A 219 -4.80 2.48 16.87
N ILE A 220 -6.00 2.03 17.16
CA ILE A 220 -7.25 2.76 16.93
C ILE A 220 -7.25 4.10 17.69
N THR A 221 -6.86 4.07 18.97
CA THR A 221 -6.76 5.28 19.80
C THR A 221 -5.76 6.27 19.23
N HIS A 222 -4.61 5.78 18.73
CA HIS A 222 -3.62 6.61 18.07
C HIS A 222 -4.18 7.25 16.79
N ILE A 223 -4.81 6.47 15.91
CA ILE A 223 -5.42 6.96 14.67
C ILE A 223 -6.43 8.07 14.98
N HIS A 224 -7.33 7.82 15.92
CA HIS A 224 -8.35 8.79 16.33
C HIS A 224 -7.74 10.08 16.88
N THR A 225 -6.74 9.97 17.76
CA THR A 225 -6.02 11.13 18.31
C THR A 225 -5.29 11.90 17.21
N TYR A 226 -4.62 11.22 16.29
CA TYR A 226 -3.95 11.83 15.15
C TYR A 226 -4.93 12.65 14.30
N ILE A 227 -6.07 12.07 13.93
CA ILE A 227 -7.12 12.71 13.13
C ILE A 227 -7.62 14.00 13.81
N ARG A 228 -7.91 13.95 15.12
CA ARG A 228 -8.37 15.12 15.89
C ARG A 228 -7.33 16.23 15.91
N LYS A 229 -6.06 15.90 16.03
CA LYS A 229 -4.96 16.85 16.00
C LYS A 229 -4.73 17.50 14.63
N GLN A 230 -5.13 16.82 13.55
CA GLN A 230 -5.16 17.44 12.22
C GLN A 230 -6.38 18.37 12.03
N GLY A 231 -7.18 18.59 13.07
CA GLY A 231 -8.33 19.49 13.05
C GLY A 231 -9.59 18.89 12.44
N PHE A 232 -9.70 17.56 12.41
CA PHE A 232 -10.87 16.85 11.91
C PHE A 232 -11.55 16.06 13.01
N TYR A 233 -12.89 16.11 13.04
CA TYR A 233 -13.70 15.37 14.00
C TYR A 233 -14.34 14.15 13.33
N TYR A 234 -14.13 12.99 13.95
CA TYR A 234 -14.86 11.74 13.70
C TYR A 234 -15.03 11.05 15.04
N GLU A 235 -16.13 10.33 15.21
CA GLU A 235 -16.34 9.55 16.42
C GLU A 235 -15.32 8.41 16.51
N LEU A 236 -14.94 8.05 17.72
CA LEU A 236 -14.02 6.93 17.95
C LEU A 236 -14.57 5.62 17.34
N GLU A 237 -15.88 5.44 17.40
CA GLU A 237 -16.61 4.31 16.85
C GLU A 237 -16.44 4.19 15.33
N ASP A 238 -16.39 5.30 14.59
CA ASP A 238 -16.17 5.30 13.14
C ASP A 238 -14.76 4.84 12.80
N VAL A 239 -13.77 5.30 13.56
CA VAL A 239 -12.37 4.87 13.41
C VAL A 239 -12.20 3.40 13.76
N LYS A 240 -12.82 2.92 14.86
CA LYS A 240 -12.85 1.50 15.24
C LYS A 240 -13.43 0.66 14.11
N ASN A 241 -14.58 1.09 13.59
CA ASN A 241 -15.30 0.38 12.56
C ASN A 241 -14.53 0.33 11.24
N LEU A 242 -13.91 1.43 10.81
CA LEU A 242 -13.06 1.47 9.61
C LEU A 242 -11.86 0.52 9.76
N PHE A 243 -11.14 0.59 10.89
CA PHE A 243 -10.01 -0.30 11.18
C PHE A 243 -10.40 -1.78 11.12
N LEU A 244 -11.48 -2.17 11.83
CA LEU A 244 -11.95 -3.55 11.88
C LEU A 244 -12.48 -4.04 10.53
N SER A 245 -13.13 -3.16 9.77
CA SER A 245 -13.62 -3.46 8.43
C SER A 245 -12.47 -3.74 7.46
N LEU A 246 -11.43 -2.91 7.45
CA LEU A 246 -10.22 -3.12 6.63
C LEU A 246 -9.47 -4.39 7.05
N LYS A 247 -9.34 -4.64 8.35
CA LYS A 247 -8.71 -5.85 8.89
C LYS A 247 -9.48 -7.13 8.55
N THR A 248 -10.81 -7.05 8.48
CA THR A 248 -11.67 -8.17 8.10
C THR A 248 -11.56 -8.46 6.62
N LYS A 249 -11.63 -7.43 5.80
CA LYS A 249 -11.55 -7.52 4.34
C LYS A 249 -10.99 -6.23 3.74
N PRO A 250 -9.97 -6.30 2.89
CA PRO A 250 -9.31 -5.12 2.33
C PRO A 250 -10.14 -4.44 1.22
N PHE A 251 -11.45 -4.38 1.38
CA PHE A 251 -12.36 -3.66 0.51
C PHE A 251 -13.54 -3.09 1.30
N VAL A 252 -13.58 -1.75 1.39
CA VAL A 252 -14.58 -0.98 2.13
C VAL A 252 -15.22 0.05 1.20
N ILE A 253 -16.51 0.31 1.36
CA ILE A 253 -17.23 1.39 0.70
C ILE A 253 -17.66 2.40 1.77
N LEU A 254 -17.24 3.66 1.63
CA LEU A 254 -17.68 4.78 2.44
C LEU A 254 -18.78 5.53 1.69
N SER A 255 -20.00 5.51 2.19
CA SER A 255 -21.15 6.17 1.58
C SER A 255 -21.60 7.37 2.42
N GLY A 256 -22.28 8.31 1.80
CA GLY A 256 -22.89 9.45 2.50
C GLY A 256 -23.02 10.66 1.59
N ILE A 257 -23.62 11.73 2.14
CA ILE A 257 -23.78 13.00 1.43
C ILE A 257 -22.43 13.63 1.11
N SER A 258 -22.39 14.50 0.08
CA SER A 258 -21.15 15.19 -0.31
C SER A 258 -20.68 16.12 0.82
N GLY A 259 -19.35 16.18 1.03
CA GLY A 259 -18.73 17.08 2.02
C GLY A 259 -18.62 16.53 3.44
N THR A 260 -19.01 15.28 3.74
CA THR A 260 -18.90 14.67 5.09
C THR A 260 -17.50 14.16 5.44
N GLY A 261 -16.50 14.37 4.58
CA GLY A 261 -15.11 13.97 4.87
C GLY A 261 -14.77 12.52 4.55
N LYS A 262 -15.56 11.80 3.74
CA LYS A 262 -15.31 10.38 3.39
C LYS A 262 -13.90 10.09 2.88
N THR A 263 -13.40 10.89 1.96
CA THR A 263 -12.03 10.76 1.44
C THR A 263 -11.00 11.17 2.49
N LYS A 264 -11.32 12.21 3.28
CA LYS A 264 -10.41 12.76 4.29
C LYS A 264 -10.16 11.82 5.47
N ILE A 265 -11.17 11.06 5.92
CA ILE A 265 -10.94 10.08 7.00
C ILE A 265 -9.95 9.00 6.56
N VAL A 266 -9.98 8.55 5.29
CA VAL A 266 -9.04 7.55 4.77
C VAL A 266 -7.64 8.11 4.64
N GLU A 267 -7.50 9.33 4.13
CA GLU A 267 -6.22 10.04 4.03
C GLU A 267 -5.56 10.15 5.41
N LEU A 268 -6.26 10.71 6.41
CA LEU A 268 -5.73 10.87 7.76
C LEU A 268 -5.50 9.54 8.49
N PHE A 269 -6.36 8.55 8.25
CA PHE A 269 -6.15 7.18 8.74
C PHE A 269 -4.84 6.60 8.21
N SER A 270 -4.59 6.71 6.90
CA SER A 270 -3.36 6.21 6.28
C SER A 270 -2.13 7.00 6.71
N GLU A 271 -2.21 8.33 6.78
CA GLU A 271 -1.14 9.19 7.27
C GLU A 271 -0.73 8.86 8.70
N SER A 272 -1.70 8.62 9.60
CA SER A 272 -1.43 8.22 10.99
C SER A 272 -0.61 6.94 11.12
N LEU A 273 -0.65 6.09 10.07
CA LEU A 273 0.10 4.83 9.95
C LEU A 273 1.37 4.97 9.07
N GLY A 274 1.77 6.20 8.74
CA GLY A 274 2.93 6.50 7.93
C GLY A 274 2.77 6.25 6.43
N ALA A 275 1.53 6.03 5.96
CA ALA A 275 1.22 5.82 4.54
C ALA A 275 0.71 7.13 3.92
N THR A 276 1.52 7.76 3.07
CA THR A 276 1.26 9.07 2.45
C THR A 276 1.32 9.00 0.92
N GLU A 277 0.93 10.09 0.24
CA GLU A 277 1.10 10.22 -1.21
C GLU A 277 2.59 10.28 -1.58
N GLU A 278 3.43 10.96 -0.77
CA GLU A 278 4.85 11.11 -1.06
C GLU A 278 5.59 9.78 -1.09
N ASN A 279 5.24 8.84 -0.20
CA ASN A 279 5.82 7.50 -0.18
C ASN A 279 5.04 6.49 -1.04
N LYS A 280 3.99 6.94 -1.75
CA LYS A 280 3.13 6.15 -2.65
C LYS A 280 2.35 5.03 -1.95
N GLN A 281 2.24 5.06 -0.64
CA GLN A 281 1.42 4.12 0.12
C GLN A 281 -0.04 4.56 0.24
N PHE A 282 -0.34 5.82 -0.06
CA PHE A 282 -1.69 6.33 -0.28
C PHE A 282 -1.84 6.80 -1.73
N THR A 283 -2.91 6.39 -2.41
CA THR A 283 -3.18 6.77 -3.80
C THR A 283 -4.67 7.05 -3.98
N LEU A 284 -4.99 8.27 -4.42
CA LEU A 284 -6.35 8.66 -4.80
C LEU A 284 -6.54 8.47 -6.32
N ILE A 285 -7.55 7.69 -6.69
CA ILE A 285 -7.91 7.43 -8.09
C ILE A 285 -9.35 7.93 -8.32
N PRO A 286 -9.54 9.08 -9.00
CA PRO A 286 -10.87 9.55 -9.33
C PRO A 286 -11.51 8.68 -10.42
N VAL A 287 -12.68 8.13 -10.14
CA VAL A 287 -13.45 7.35 -11.11
C VAL A 287 -14.15 8.29 -12.09
N ARG A 288 -14.17 7.92 -13.37
CA ARG A 288 -14.78 8.72 -14.43
C ARG A 288 -16.07 8.06 -14.93
N PRO A 289 -17.09 8.85 -15.32
CA PRO A 289 -18.38 8.32 -15.77
C PRO A 289 -18.30 7.45 -17.05
N ASP A 290 -17.23 7.61 -17.84
CA ASP A 290 -17.00 6.90 -19.09
C ASP A 290 -16.31 5.54 -18.93
N TRP A 291 -15.92 5.17 -17.69
CA TRP A 291 -15.31 3.86 -17.44
C TRP A 291 -16.31 2.73 -17.69
N SER A 292 -15.96 1.81 -18.56
CA SER A 292 -16.85 0.72 -18.99
C SER A 292 -16.29 -0.69 -18.72
N ASP A 293 -14.98 -0.82 -18.51
CA ASP A 293 -14.32 -2.09 -18.24
C ASP A 293 -13.05 -1.88 -17.38
N GLY A 294 -12.32 -2.94 -17.08
CA GLY A 294 -11.13 -2.88 -16.21
C GLY A 294 -9.90 -2.19 -16.81
N SER A 295 -9.93 -1.80 -18.09
CA SER A 295 -8.75 -1.25 -18.79
C SER A 295 -8.34 0.12 -18.25
N ASP A 296 -9.30 0.95 -17.86
CA ASP A 296 -9.03 2.27 -17.28
C ASP A 296 -8.30 2.19 -15.94
N LEU A 297 -8.61 1.16 -15.16
CA LEU A 297 -8.06 0.95 -13.82
C LEU A 297 -6.77 0.12 -13.82
N LEU A 298 -6.77 -0.97 -14.60
CA LEU A 298 -5.67 -1.94 -14.64
C LEU A 298 -4.71 -1.72 -15.81
N GLY A 299 -5.19 -1.12 -16.90
CA GLY A 299 -4.42 -0.93 -18.10
C GLY A 299 -4.82 -1.86 -19.25
N TYR A 300 -4.25 -1.61 -20.41
CA TYR A 300 -4.58 -2.31 -21.65
C TYR A 300 -3.36 -2.51 -22.56
N THR A 301 -3.44 -3.47 -23.47
CA THR A 301 -2.41 -3.67 -24.48
C THR A 301 -2.76 -2.83 -25.70
N ASP A 302 -1.86 -1.94 -26.13
CA ASP A 302 -2.05 -1.06 -27.26
C ASP A 302 -1.91 -1.80 -28.61
N ILE A 303 -2.16 -1.09 -29.72
CA ILE A 303 -2.08 -1.65 -31.08
C ILE A 303 -0.68 -2.11 -31.50
N LYS A 304 0.35 -1.72 -30.74
CA LYS A 304 1.75 -2.15 -30.97
C LYS A 304 2.10 -3.38 -30.15
N GLY A 305 1.18 -3.87 -29.30
CA GLY A 305 1.40 -4.97 -28.37
C GLY A 305 2.12 -4.55 -27.08
N GLU A 306 2.24 -3.25 -26.80
CA GLU A 306 2.81 -2.73 -25.55
C GLU A 306 1.71 -2.54 -24.50
N PHE A 307 1.98 -3.00 -23.27
CA PHE A 307 1.02 -2.83 -22.17
C PHE A 307 1.14 -1.42 -21.58
N GLN A 308 0.03 -0.70 -21.61
CA GLN A 308 -0.14 0.60 -20.97
C GLN A 308 -0.73 0.37 -19.58
N GLU A 309 0.05 0.65 -18.53
CA GLU A 309 -0.34 0.41 -17.15
C GLU A 309 -1.42 1.39 -16.69
N GLY A 310 -2.47 0.86 -16.05
CA GLY A 310 -3.45 1.67 -15.33
C GLY A 310 -2.95 2.04 -13.93
N PRO A 311 -3.60 3.01 -13.28
CA PRO A 311 -3.15 3.53 -11.98
C PRO A 311 -3.09 2.45 -10.88
N LEU A 312 -4.04 1.51 -10.84
CA LEU A 312 -4.04 0.44 -9.85
C LEU A 312 -2.92 -0.58 -10.07
N THR A 313 -2.55 -0.84 -11.32
CA THR A 313 -1.43 -1.75 -11.65
C THR A 313 -0.11 -1.24 -11.08
N SER A 314 0.15 0.06 -11.18
CA SER A 314 1.35 0.67 -10.61
C SER A 314 1.40 0.49 -9.08
N VAL A 315 0.27 0.68 -8.39
CA VAL A 315 0.20 0.46 -6.93
C VAL A 315 0.37 -1.01 -6.57
N ILE A 316 -0.24 -1.95 -7.32
CA ILE A 316 -0.07 -3.39 -7.09
C ILE A 316 1.41 -3.80 -7.19
N LYS A 317 2.15 -3.27 -8.17
CA LYS A 317 3.59 -3.54 -8.31
C LYS A 317 4.39 -3.02 -7.12
N GLU A 318 4.13 -1.79 -6.69
CA GLU A 318 4.79 -1.19 -5.53
C GLU A 318 4.48 -1.95 -4.23
N ALA A 319 3.22 -2.30 -4.00
CA ALA A 319 2.80 -3.07 -2.83
C ALA A 319 3.39 -4.49 -2.81
N THR A 320 3.53 -5.12 -3.99
CA THR A 320 4.16 -6.45 -4.12
C THR A 320 5.65 -6.42 -3.76
N LEU A 321 6.33 -5.32 -4.05
CA LEU A 321 7.75 -5.14 -3.72
C LEU A 321 7.98 -4.81 -2.24
N ASN A 322 6.97 -4.26 -1.54
CA ASN A 322 7.08 -3.78 -0.16
C ASN A 322 5.99 -4.42 0.71
N LYS A 323 5.98 -5.75 0.81
CA LYS A 323 4.92 -6.55 1.46
C LYS A 323 4.66 -6.18 2.94
N ASP A 324 5.68 -5.69 3.63
CA ASP A 324 5.58 -5.35 5.05
C ASP A 324 4.88 -4.01 5.32
N ARG A 325 4.60 -3.22 4.28
CA ARG A 325 3.97 -1.91 4.40
C ARG A 325 2.55 -1.92 3.86
N PRO A 326 1.57 -1.31 4.53
CA PRO A 326 0.22 -1.19 4.00
C PRO A 326 0.16 -0.16 2.86
N TYR A 327 -0.67 -0.44 1.86
CA TYR A 327 -0.98 0.44 0.73
C TYR A 327 -2.47 0.69 0.67
N PHE A 328 -2.87 1.97 0.64
CA PHE A 328 -4.27 2.39 0.60
C PHE A 328 -4.59 3.03 -0.74
N VAL A 329 -5.61 2.53 -1.40
CA VAL A 329 -6.13 3.08 -2.66
C VAL A 329 -7.55 3.54 -2.42
N VAL A 330 -7.80 4.82 -2.69
CA VAL A 330 -9.15 5.39 -2.67
C VAL A 330 -9.65 5.49 -4.10
N LEU A 331 -10.76 4.79 -4.40
CA LEU A 331 -11.53 4.99 -5.63
C LEU A 331 -12.57 6.07 -5.34
N ASP A 332 -12.27 7.30 -5.73
CA ASP A 332 -13.12 8.45 -5.40
C ASP A 332 -14.32 8.51 -6.33
N GLU A 333 -15.49 8.73 -5.74
CA GLU A 333 -16.79 8.67 -6.43
C GLU A 333 -17.00 7.35 -7.21
N MET A 334 -16.74 6.24 -6.53
CA MET A 334 -16.68 4.89 -7.12
C MET A 334 -17.91 4.53 -7.97
N ASN A 335 -19.08 5.07 -7.66
CA ASN A 335 -20.35 4.79 -8.34
C ASN A 335 -20.70 5.77 -9.49
N LEU A 336 -19.81 6.65 -9.90
CA LEU A 336 -19.95 7.44 -11.13
C LEU A 336 -19.98 6.56 -12.39
N ALA A 337 -19.28 5.43 -12.36
CA ALA A 337 -19.39 4.38 -13.37
C ALA A 337 -19.92 3.09 -12.73
N ARG A 338 -20.38 2.14 -13.56
CA ARG A 338 -20.87 0.86 -13.04
C ARG A 338 -19.74 0.00 -12.50
N VAL A 339 -19.67 -0.10 -11.18
CA VAL A 339 -18.61 -0.81 -10.44
C VAL A 339 -18.48 -2.28 -10.87
N GLU A 340 -19.59 -2.96 -11.11
CA GLU A 340 -19.63 -4.35 -11.56
C GLU A 340 -19.01 -4.58 -12.95
N TYR A 341 -18.67 -3.52 -13.70
CA TYR A 341 -18.00 -3.62 -14.98
C TYR A 341 -16.51 -3.29 -14.85
N TYR A 342 -16.16 -2.05 -14.50
CA TYR A 342 -14.76 -1.65 -14.47
C TYR A 342 -13.95 -2.30 -13.34
N PHE A 343 -14.61 -2.73 -12.25
CA PHE A 343 -13.97 -3.34 -11.08
C PHE A 343 -14.18 -4.87 -11.00
N SER A 344 -14.80 -5.49 -12.02
CA SER A 344 -15.16 -6.91 -12.03
C SER A 344 -14.00 -7.86 -11.82
N ASP A 345 -12.87 -7.59 -12.46
CA ASP A 345 -11.68 -8.44 -12.41
C ASP A 345 -11.08 -8.44 -11.02
N PHE A 346 -10.94 -7.26 -10.41
CA PHE A 346 -10.49 -7.13 -9.03
C PHE A 346 -11.40 -7.88 -8.06
N LEU A 347 -12.71 -7.68 -8.16
CA LEU A 347 -13.69 -8.37 -7.31
C LEU A 347 -13.60 -9.90 -7.44
N SER A 348 -13.36 -10.40 -8.65
CA SER A 348 -13.26 -11.84 -8.91
C SER A 348 -11.96 -12.42 -8.37
N VAL A 349 -10.84 -11.74 -8.59
CA VAL A 349 -9.52 -12.19 -8.15
C VAL A 349 -9.39 -12.11 -6.62
N MET A 350 -9.95 -11.09 -5.97
CA MET A 350 -9.96 -10.96 -4.52
C MET A 350 -10.60 -12.16 -3.82
N GLU A 351 -11.60 -12.80 -4.44
CA GLU A 351 -12.24 -14.01 -3.90
C GLU A 351 -11.39 -15.29 -4.02
N SER A 352 -10.34 -15.27 -4.83
CA SER A 352 -9.44 -16.40 -5.01
C SER A 352 -8.35 -16.50 -3.92
N ARG A 353 -8.37 -15.62 -2.92
CA ARG A 353 -7.40 -15.61 -1.82
C ARG A 353 -7.31 -16.98 -1.13
N LYS A 354 -6.11 -17.45 -0.95
CA LYS A 354 -5.80 -18.70 -0.24
C LYS A 354 -4.44 -18.61 0.44
N TRP A 355 -4.27 -19.39 1.49
CA TRP A 355 -2.98 -19.59 2.13
C TRP A 355 -2.14 -20.57 1.28
N VAL A 356 -0.92 -20.15 0.92
CA VAL A 356 0.10 -20.96 0.26
C VAL A 356 1.43 -20.67 0.94
N ASP A 357 2.03 -21.68 1.55
CA ASP A 357 3.33 -21.58 2.25
C ASP A 357 3.42 -20.44 3.29
N GLY A 358 2.32 -20.17 3.99
CA GLY A 358 2.24 -19.12 5.00
C GLY A 358 1.96 -17.70 4.47
N GLU A 359 1.83 -17.52 3.16
CA GLU A 359 1.47 -16.27 2.52
C GLU A 359 0.06 -16.31 1.90
N VAL A 360 -0.62 -15.17 1.87
CA VAL A 360 -1.89 -15.02 1.16
C VAL A 360 -1.61 -14.80 -0.33
N GLN A 361 -2.11 -15.68 -1.17
CA GLN A 361 -2.00 -15.58 -2.63
C GLN A 361 -3.36 -15.51 -3.30
N THR A 362 -3.41 -14.85 -4.46
CA THR A 362 -4.59 -14.79 -5.34
C THR A 362 -4.30 -15.40 -6.71
N PHE A 363 -5.34 -15.58 -7.53
CA PHE A 363 -5.11 -15.71 -8.97
C PHE A 363 -4.49 -14.44 -9.54
N PRO A 364 -3.80 -14.52 -10.71
CA PRO A 364 -3.28 -13.33 -11.34
C PRO A 364 -4.42 -12.41 -11.77
N ILE A 365 -4.25 -11.11 -11.48
CA ILE A 365 -5.14 -10.06 -11.98
C ILE A 365 -4.70 -9.57 -13.36
N ILE A 366 -3.39 -9.64 -13.64
CA ILE A 366 -2.80 -9.38 -14.95
C ILE A 366 -1.90 -10.54 -15.31
N SER A 367 -2.02 -11.03 -16.55
CA SER A 367 -1.26 -12.19 -17.01
C SER A 367 0.19 -11.85 -17.33
N GLU A 368 1.08 -12.84 -17.22
CA GLU A 368 2.50 -12.73 -17.57
C GLU A 368 2.73 -12.25 -19.01
N ASN A 369 1.84 -12.66 -19.94
CA ASN A 369 1.94 -12.25 -21.34
C ASN A 369 1.73 -10.75 -21.57
N GLN A 370 1.10 -10.04 -20.63
CA GLN A 370 0.80 -8.61 -20.77
C GLN A 370 1.92 -7.74 -20.19
N VAL A 371 2.46 -8.10 -19.03
CA VAL A 371 3.41 -7.25 -18.28
C VAL A 371 4.79 -7.89 -18.06
N GLY A 372 5.03 -9.09 -18.63
CA GLY A 372 6.30 -9.81 -18.48
C GLY A 372 6.47 -10.50 -17.12
N GLU A 373 5.51 -10.38 -16.23
CA GLU A 373 5.44 -11.02 -14.91
C GLU A 373 4.00 -11.32 -14.51
N ARG A 374 3.83 -12.25 -13.58
CA ARG A 374 2.50 -12.62 -13.07
C ARG A 374 2.14 -11.69 -11.91
N LEU A 375 1.23 -10.74 -12.12
CA LEU A 375 0.74 -9.85 -11.07
C LEU A 375 -0.46 -10.44 -10.35
N THR A 376 -0.38 -10.50 -9.02
CA THR A 376 -1.45 -10.94 -8.09
C THR A 376 -1.83 -9.78 -7.18
N ILE A 377 -2.99 -9.84 -6.52
CA ILE A 377 -3.37 -8.84 -5.51
C ILE A 377 -2.57 -9.15 -4.24
N PRO A 378 -1.67 -8.26 -3.80
CA PRO A 378 -0.87 -8.48 -2.61
C PRO A 378 -1.72 -8.27 -1.33
N PRO A 379 -1.40 -8.95 -0.20
CA PRO A 379 -2.20 -8.91 1.02
C PRO A 379 -2.15 -7.57 1.77
N ASN A 380 -1.23 -6.69 1.42
CA ASN A 380 -1.01 -5.37 1.98
C ASN A 380 -1.69 -4.24 1.19
N LEU A 381 -2.56 -4.56 0.23
CA LEU A 381 -3.32 -3.60 -0.56
C LEU A 381 -4.74 -3.49 -0.04
N PHE A 382 -5.15 -2.29 0.38
CA PHE A 382 -6.47 -1.95 0.89
C PHE A 382 -7.16 -1.01 -0.10
N ILE A 383 -8.36 -1.37 -0.54
CA ILE A 383 -9.16 -0.57 -1.47
C ILE A 383 -10.34 0.03 -0.71
N ILE A 384 -10.53 1.32 -0.83
CA ILE A 384 -11.65 2.06 -0.26
C ILE A 384 -12.37 2.81 -1.38
N GLY A 385 -13.66 2.56 -1.57
CA GLY A 385 -14.49 3.33 -2.49
C GLY A 385 -15.23 4.42 -1.74
N THR A 386 -15.17 5.67 -2.19
CA THR A 386 -16.09 6.71 -1.70
C THR A 386 -17.29 6.81 -2.61
N VAL A 387 -18.45 7.11 -2.04
CA VAL A 387 -19.72 7.14 -2.75
C VAL A 387 -20.56 8.33 -2.29
N ASN A 388 -20.99 9.15 -3.24
CA ASN A 388 -22.01 10.16 -3.02
C ASN A 388 -23.38 9.58 -3.39
N MET A 389 -24.35 9.73 -2.49
CA MET A 389 -25.68 9.17 -2.63
C MET A 389 -26.64 10.18 -3.27
N ASP A 390 -26.24 10.78 -4.40
CA ASP A 390 -27.08 11.67 -5.19
C ASP A 390 -27.80 10.92 -6.33
N GLU A 391 -28.73 11.59 -7.01
CA GLU A 391 -29.57 11.00 -8.05
C GLU A 391 -28.82 10.66 -9.35
N THR A 392 -27.56 11.08 -9.50
CA THR A 392 -26.81 10.96 -10.75
C THR A 392 -25.92 9.72 -10.82
N THR A 393 -25.85 8.93 -9.75
CA THR A 393 -24.92 7.82 -9.60
C THR A 393 -25.55 6.45 -9.87
N HIS A 394 -24.71 5.45 -10.13
CA HIS A 394 -25.15 4.08 -10.37
C HIS A 394 -25.36 3.32 -9.05
N PRO A 395 -26.50 2.58 -8.89
CA PRO A 395 -26.70 1.73 -7.72
C PRO A 395 -25.75 0.52 -7.74
N PHE A 396 -25.36 0.07 -6.56
CA PHE A 396 -24.54 -1.13 -6.42
C PHE A 396 -25.32 -2.42 -6.66
N SER A 397 -24.74 -3.34 -7.40
CA SER A 397 -25.24 -4.70 -7.47
C SER A 397 -24.97 -5.47 -6.17
N LYS A 398 -25.81 -6.46 -5.85
CA LYS A 398 -25.57 -7.37 -4.71
C LYS A 398 -24.19 -8.04 -4.76
N LYS A 399 -23.62 -8.23 -5.97
CA LYS A 399 -22.29 -8.82 -6.16
C LYS A 399 -21.15 -7.96 -5.59
N VAL A 400 -21.29 -6.64 -5.63
CA VAL A 400 -20.34 -5.68 -5.05
C VAL A 400 -20.52 -5.65 -3.54
N LEU A 401 -21.76 -5.47 -3.06
CA LEU A 401 -22.10 -5.37 -1.63
C LEU A 401 -21.74 -6.63 -0.83
N ASP A 402 -21.85 -7.81 -1.43
CA ASP A 402 -21.41 -9.07 -0.80
C ASP A 402 -19.89 -9.12 -0.56
N ARG A 403 -19.12 -8.26 -1.23
CA ARG A 403 -17.66 -8.24 -1.18
C ARG A 403 -17.07 -7.06 -0.42
N ALA A 404 -17.85 -6.05 -0.12
CA ALA A 404 -17.44 -4.87 0.64
C ALA A 404 -18.04 -4.86 2.06
N ASN A 405 -17.43 -4.13 2.98
CA ASN A 405 -18.10 -3.56 4.13
C ASN A 405 -18.56 -2.14 3.75
N THR A 406 -19.84 -1.82 3.98
CA THR A 406 -20.40 -0.52 3.63
C THR A 406 -20.55 0.32 4.88
N ILE A 407 -19.78 1.38 5.01
CA ILE A 407 -19.82 2.31 6.14
C ILE A 407 -20.53 3.59 5.68
N GLU A 408 -21.57 3.98 6.37
CA GLU A 408 -22.26 5.25 6.13
C GLU A 408 -21.65 6.36 6.98
N CYS A 409 -21.35 7.50 6.34
CA CYS A 409 -20.70 8.68 6.94
C CYS A 409 -21.63 9.88 6.79
N ASN A 410 -22.83 9.85 7.37
CA ASN A 410 -23.82 10.90 7.31
C ASN A 410 -23.87 11.77 8.58
N ASP A 411 -23.31 11.30 9.69
CA ASP A 411 -23.31 12.04 10.95
C ASP A 411 -22.30 13.19 10.88
N VAL A 412 -22.83 14.42 10.91
CA VAL A 412 -22.02 15.64 10.83
C VAL A 412 -22.24 16.48 12.09
N HIS A 413 -21.19 16.62 12.90
CA HIS A 413 -21.21 17.36 14.16
C HIS A 413 -20.63 18.76 13.97
N LEU A 414 -21.41 19.72 13.45
CA LEU A 414 -20.95 21.07 13.14
C LEU A 414 -20.66 21.94 14.39
N ASP A 415 -21.22 21.58 15.53
CA ASP A 415 -21.10 22.29 16.81
C ASP A 415 -20.01 21.75 17.73
N THR A 416 -19.40 20.64 17.38
CA THR A 416 -18.33 20.01 18.16
C THR A 416 -17.00 20.69 17.86
N LEU A 417 -16.65 21.76 18.57
CA LEU A 417 -15.41 22.52 18.40
C LEU A 417 -14.40 22.33 19.55
N SER A 418 -14.83 21.77 20.67
CA SER A 418 -13.99 21.60 21.87
C SER A 418 -12.73 20.77 21.64
N PHE A 419 -12.75 19.84 20.68
CA PHE A 419 -11.58 19.00 20.35
C PHE A 419 -10.41 19.79 19.77
N LEU A 420 -10.65 21.00 19.21
CA LEU A 420 -9.60 21.88 18.65
C LEU A 420 -8.72 22.48 19.75
N GLU A 421 -9.17 22.45 21.01
CA GLU A 421 -8.45 22.97 22.17
C GLU A 421 -7.75 21.83 22.97
N GLU A 422 -7.87 20.58 22.54
CA GLU A 422 -7.31 19.45 23.25
C GLU A 422 -5.79 19.41 23.11
N GLU A 423 -5.10 19.47 24.28
CA GLU A 423 -3.66 19.26 24.38
C GLU A 423 -3.38 17.79 24.73
N GLY A 424 -2.33 17.21 24.14
CA GLY A 424 -1.89 15.86 24.46
C GLY A 424 -2.03 14.87 23.29
N GLY A 425 -1.39 13.71 23.39
CA GLY A 425 -1.30 12.69 22.35
C GLY A 425 -0.13 12.89 21.39
N ARG A 426 0.10 11.90 20.54
CA ARG A 426 1.20 11.86 19.57
C ARG A 426 0.76 12.50 18.26
N ASP A 427 1.53 13.48 17.76
CA ASP A 427 1.27 14.16 16.49
C ASP A 427 1.98 13.46 15.31
N GLU A 428 2.93 12.58 15.61
CA GLU A 428 3.72 11.90 14.62
C GLU A 428 3.06 10.58 14.20
N PRO A 429 3.11 10.24 12.90
CA PRO A 429 2.64 8.95 12.42
C PRO A 429 3.39 7.79 13.09
N ILE A 430 2.72 6.64 13.24
CA ILE A 430 3.37 5.38 13.55
C ILE A 430 3.61 4.58 12.28
N TYR A 431 4.74 3.89 12.21
CA TYR A 431 5.05 3.02 11.07
C TYR A 431 4.63 1.59 11.39
N LEU A 432 3.39 1.26 11.02
CA LEU A 432 2.80 -0.05 11.27
C LEU A 432 3.18 -1.05 10.18
N THR A 433 3.55 -2.27 10.58
CA THR A 433 3.71 -3.37 9.62
C THR A 433 2.35 -3.89 9.16
N ASN A 434 2.28 -4.35 7.91
CA ASN A 434 1.05 -4.90 7.35
C ASN A 434 0.47 -6.08 8.17
N GLU A 435 1.29 -6.82 8.90
CA GLU A 435 0.84 -7.93 9.74
C GLU A 435 -0.25 -7.52 10.76
N ARG A 436 -0.25 -6.25 11.21
CA ARG A 436 -1.26 -5.73 12.14
C ARG A 436 -2.60 -5.42 11.48
N LEU A 437 -2.60 -5.07 10.19
CA LEU A 437 -3.80 -4.72 9.43
C LEU A 437 -4.37 -5.87 8.61
N GLN A 438 -3.53 -6.79 8.12
CA GLN A 438 -4.01 -7.87 7.26
C GLN A 438 -4.90 -8.87 8.00
N SER A 439 -5.83 -9.44 7.27
CA SER A 439 -6.71 -10.51 7.78
C SER A 439 -5.91 -11.77 8.10
N LYS A 440 -6.10 -12.30 9.31
CA LYS A 440 -5.53 -13.59 9.74
C LYS A 440 -6.36 -14.79 9.26
N TYR A 441 -7.60 -14.56 8.85
CA TYR A 441 -8.55 -15.60 8.47
C TYR A 441 -9.07 -15.37 7.05
N LEU A 442 -9.07 -16.40 6.23
CA LEU A 442 -9.64 -16.39 4.88
C LEU A 442 -10.88 -17.28 4.77
N ARG A 443 -10.99 -18.28 5.62
CA ARG A 443 -12.11 -19.22 5.69
C ARG A 443 -12.51 -19.40 7.14
N LEU A 444 -13.79 -19.65 7.39
CA LEU A 444 -14.28 -19.90 8.76
C LEU A 444 -13.53 -21.05 9.44
N LYS A 445 -13.09 -22.05 8.70
CA LYS A 445 -12.26 -23.16 9.21
C LYS A 445 -10.99 -22.67 9.92
N ASP A 446 -10.40 -21.57 9.44
CA ASP A 446 -9.12 -21.05 9.98
C ASP A 446 -9.33 -20.45 11.38
N ALA A 447 -10.54 -19.95 11.67
CA ALA A 447 -10.90 -19.29 12.92
C ALA A 447 -11.70 -20.18 13.89
N TYR A 448 -12.41 -21.21 13.39
CA TYR A 448 -13.48 -21.91 14.10
C TYR A 448 -13.00 -22.62 15.36
N VAL A 449 -11.89 -23.35 15.32
CA VAL A 449 -11.43 -24.18 16.43
C VAL A 449 -11.16 -23.34 17.69
N SER A 450 -10.53 -22.17 17.52
CA SER A 450 -10.16 -21.27 18.60
C SER A 450 -11.31 -20.35 19.04
N ASN A 451 -12.42 -20.26 18.29
CA ASN A 451 -13.50 -19.31 18.52
C ASN A 451 -14.89 -19.98 18.42
N LYS A 452 -15.00 -21.24 18.77
CA LYS A 452 -16.19 -22.08 18.51
C LYS A 452 -17.47 -21.50 19.12
N GLU A 453 -17.43 -21.03 20.34
CA GLU A 453 -18.58 -20.45 21.04
C GLU A 453 -19.04 -19.16 20.36
N LEU A 454 -18.12 -18.23 20.12
CA LEU A 454 -18.43 -16.95 19.46
C LEU A 454 -19.00 -17.17 18.06
N VAL A 455 -18.38 -18.05 17.26
CA VAL A 455 -18.87 -18.40 15.91
C VAL A 455 -20.25 -19.04 15.98
N GLY A 456 -20.52 -19.86 17.01
CA GLY A 456 -21.84 -20.43 17.27
C GLY A 456 -22.89 -19.34 17.48
N ASN A 457 -22.64 -18.44 18.44
CA ASN A 457 -23.55 -17.32 18.78
C ASN A 457 -23.82 -16.42 17.56
N VAL A 458 -22.78 -16.01 16.84
CA VAL A 458 -22.93 -15.18 15.61
C VAL A 458 -23.76 -15.91 14.56
N THR A 459 -23.54 -17.21 14.36
CA THR A 459 -24.28 -17.99 13.38
C THR A 459 -25.74 -18.13 13.76
N GLU A 460 -26.07 -18.30 15.03
CA GLU A 460 -27.46 -18.36 15.52
C GLU A 460 -28.22 -17.04 15.24
N GLU A 461 -27.58 -15.88 15.47
CA GLU A 461 -28.19 -14.58 15.14
C GLU A 461 -28.41 -14.44 13.64
N LEU A 462 -27.45 -14.85 12.81
CA LEU A 462 -27.59 -14.81 11.35
C LEU A 462 -28.69 -15.76 10.83
N VAL A 463 -28.91 -16.89 11.46
CA VAL A 463 -30.03 -17.80 11.13
C VAL A 463 -31.36 -17.11 11.37
N LYS A 464 -31.54 -16.44 12.53
CA LYS A 464 -32.78 -15.69 12.85
C LYS A 464 -33.05 -14.59 11.80
N ILE A 465 -32.04 -13.80 11.45
CA ILE A 465 -32.18 -12.75 10.43
C ILE A 465 -32.48 -13.37 9.05
N ASN A 466 -31.81 -14.44 8.66
CA ASN A 466 -32.04 -15.11 7.40
C ASN A 466 -33.48 -15.66 7.26
N GLU A 467 -34.10 -16.12 8.35
CA GLU A 467 -35.51 -16.53 8.32
C GLU A 467 -36.42 -15.35 8.02
N LEU A 468 -36.15 -14.15 8.56
CA LEU A 468 -36.90 -12.93 8.21
C LEU A 468 -36.70 -12.54 6.73
N LEU A 469 -35.45 -12.58 6.26
CA LEU A 469 -35.08 -12.19 4.89
C LEU A 469 -35.55 -13.18 3.83
N LYS A 470 -35.89 -14.42 4.19
CA LYS A 470 -36.36 -15.46 3.29
C LYS A 470 -37.63 -15.06 2.51
N ALA A 471 -38.49 -14.32 3.15
CA ALA A 471 -39.74 -13.83 2.55
C ALA A 471 -39.51 -12.98 1.29
N ILE A 472 -38.37 -12.28 1.20
CA ILE A 472 -38.01 -11.40 0.09
C ILE A 472 -36.80 -11.91 -0.71
N GLN A 473 -36.38 -13.14 -0.49
CA GLN A 473 -35.22 -13.78 -1.14
C GLN A 473 -33.92 -12.96 -1.01
N ALA A 474 -33.71 -12.32 0.17
CA ALA A 474 -32.56 -11.47 0.47
C ALA A 474 -31.55 -12.13 1.46
N GLN A 475 -31.63 -13.44 1.68
CA GLN A 475 -30.77 -14.16 2.61
C GLN A 475 -29.29 -13.93 2.31
N VAL A 476 -28.49 -13.88 3.36
CA VAL A 476 -27.03 -13.82 3.26
C VAL A 476 -26.43 -15.23 3.15
N GLY A 477 -25.36 -15.34 2.38
CA GLY A 477 -24.66 -16.61 2.15
C GLY A 477 -23.45 -16.83 3.09
N TYR A 478 -22.76 -17.92 2.87
CA TYR A 478 -21.61 -18.36 3.68
C TYR A 478 -20.49 -17.32 3.76
N ARG A 479 -20.22 -16.58 2.67
CA ARG A 479 -19.19 -15.52 2.65
C ARG A 479 -19.49 -14.43 3.67
N VAL A 480 -20.71 -13.89 3.65
CA VAL A 480 -21.13 -12.84 4.58
C VAL A 480 -21.08 -13.35 6.02
N ARG A 481 -21.52 -14.58 6.28
CA ARG A 481 -21.37 -15.22 7.59
C ARG A 481 -19.92 -15.24 8.05
N ASP A 482 -19.02 -15.73 7.20
CA ASP A 482 -17.60 -15.87 7.54
C ASP A 482 -16.97 -14.51 7.86
N GLU A 483 -17.27 -13.48 7.07
CA GLU A 483 -16.78 -12.11 7.29
C GLU A 483 -17.35 -11.50 8.58
N ILE A 484 -18.62 -11.68 8.89
CA ILE A 484 -19.23 -11.23 10.15
C ILE A 484 -18.57 -11.94 11.34
N CYS A 485 -18.31 -13.25 11.25
CA CYS A 485 -17.57 -13.98 12.28
C CYS A 485 -16.15 -13.41 12.46
N PHE A 486 -15.43 -13.11 11.38
CA PHE A 486 -14.06 -12.56 11.48
C PHE A 486 -14.06 -11.17 12.12
N TYR A 487 -14.96 -10.29 11.69
CA TYR A 487 -15.13 -8.97 12.29
C TYR A 487 -15.39 -9.07 13.81
N THR A 488 -16.32 -9.93 14.22
CA THR A 488 -16.66 -10.14 15.63
C THR A 488 -15.49 -10.76 16.43
N ILE A 489 -14.67 -11.61 15.80
CA ILE A 489 -13.47 -12.15 16.44
C ILE A 489 -12.41 -11.05 16.64
N TYR A 490 -12.17 -10.19 15.64
CA TYR A 490 -11.20 -9.10 15.75
C TYR A 490 -11.65 -8.02 16.73
N SER A 491 -12.95 -7.78 16.84
CA SER A 491 -13.51 -6.75 17.75
C SER A 491 -13.57 -7.17 19.23
N ARG A 492 -13.28 -8.44 19.57
CA ARG A 492 -13.48 -9.03 20.93
C ARG A 492 -12.98 -8.18 22.10
N TYR A 493 -11.86 -7.48 21.93
CA TYR A 493 -11.23 -6.66 22.97
C TYR A 493 -11.44 -5.14 22.76
N ILE A 494 -12.23 -4.76 21.74
CA ILE A 494 -12.43 -3.38 21.32
C ILE A 494 -13.86 -2.93 21.62
N MET A 495 -14.84 -3.83 21.45
CA MET A 495 -16.26 -3.58 21.67
C MET A 495 -16.99 -4.85 22.07
N SER A 496 -18.24 -4.72 22.52
CA SER A 496 -19.09 -5.87 22.83
C SER A 496 -19.49 -6.67 21.58
N GLN A 497 -19.91 -7.92 21.78
CA GLN A 497 -20.37 -8.76 20.67
C GLN A 497 -21.63 -8.19 20.01
N ASP A 498 -22.56 -7.64 20.78
CA ASP A 498 -23.80 -7.07 20.23
C ASP A 498 -23.50 -5.78 19.44
N GLU A 499 -22.58 -4.94 19.88
CA GLU A 499 -22.11 -3.78 19.14
C GLU A 499 -21.43 -4.16 17.82
N ALA A 500 -20.56 -5.19 17.85
CA ALA A 500 -19.92 -5.71 16.64
C ALA A 500 -20.94 -6.29 15.63
N LEU A 501 -21.96 -6.98 16.13
CA LEU A 501 -23.04 -7.50 15.32
C LEU A 501 -23.91 -6.39 14.75
N ASP A 502 -24.19 -5.34 15.51
CA ASP A 502 -24.96 -4.18 15.06
C ASP A 502 -24.25 -3.48 13.88
N PHE A 503 -22.94 -3.22 13.98
CA PHE A 503 -22.16 -2.74 12.84
C PHE A 503 -22.25 -3.67 11.64
N GLN A 504 -22.17 -4.97 11.82
CA GLN A 504 -22.18 -5.92 10.71
C GLN A 504 -23.58 -6.10 10.09
N PHE A 505 -24.65 -6.02 10.87
CA PHE A 505 -26.01 -6.00 10.32
C PHE A 505 -26.23 -4.74 9.50
N TYR A 506 -25.80 -3.61 10.02
CA TYR A 506 -25.84 -2.33 9.33
C TYR A 506 -25.07 -2.36 8.01
N GLN A 507 -23.82 -2.87 7.99
CA GLN A 507 -22.89 -2.79 6.86
C GLN A 507 -23.05 -3.88 5.80
N LYS A 508 -23.48 -5.07 6.19
CA LYS A 508 -23.48 -6.25 5.32
C LYS A 508 -24.88 -6.72 4.93
N ILE A 509 -25.88 -6.41 5.74
CA ILE A 509 -27.24 -6.89 5.54
C ILE A 509 -28.14 -5.78 5.02
N LEU A 510 -28.23 -4.66 5.71
CA LEU A 510 -29.14 -3.56 5.36
C LEU A 510 -28.86 -2.94 3.98
N PRO A 511 -27.60 -2.75 3.51
CA PRO A 511 -27.35 -2.15 2.19
C PRO A 511 -27.91 -2.92 1.00
N ARG A 512 -28.28 -4.18 1.21
CA ARG A 512 -28.84 -5.08 0.19
C ARG A 512 -30.36 -5.03 0.11
N LEU A 513 -30.99 -4.32 1.07
CA LEU A 513 -32.42 -4.28 1.21
C LEU A 513 -33.05 -3.12 0.44
N THR A 514 -34.10 -3.45 -0.27
CA THR A 514 -35.01 -2.50 -0.88
C THR A 514 -36.43 -2.95 -0.55
N ALA A 515 -37.30 -2.05 -0.27
CA ALA A 515 -38.69 -2.36 0.00
C ALA A 515 -39.63 -1.42 -0.74
N SER A 516 -40.70 -1.99 -1.25
CA SER A 516 -41.88 -1.33 -1.72
C SER A 516 -43.08 -1.88 -0.92
N HIS A 517 -44.27 -1.54 -1.25
CA HIS A 517 -45.45 -2.04 -0.54
C HIS A 517 -45.52 -3.57 -0.39
N GLY A 518 -46.22 -4.07 0.62
CA GLY A 518 -46.48 -5.49 0.81
C GLY A 518 -45.44 -6.23 1.64
N GLN A 519 -45.03 -7.43 1.18
CA GLN A 519 -44.23 -8.37 1.98
C GLN A 519 -42.83 -7.82 2.35
N ALA A 520 -42.20 -7.04 1.45
CA ALA A 520 -40.87 -6.46 1.73
C ALA A 520 -40.93 -5.43 2.87
N PHE A 521 -42.00 -4.65 2.92
CA PHE A 521 -42.23 -3.69 3.98
C PHE A 521 -42.49 -4.37 5.33
N GLN A 522 -43.25 -5.48 5.34
CA GLN A 522 -43.46 -6.28 6.54
C GLN A 522 -42.13 -6.87 7.07
N VAL A 523 -41.20 -7.21 6.17
CA VAL A 523 -39.86 -7.66 6.59
C VAL A 523 -39.10 -6.55 7.31
N LEU A 524 -39.15 -5.28 6.86
CA LEU A 524 -38.56 -4.15 7.57
C LEU A 524 -39.15 -3.99 8.99
N LYS A 525 -40.49 -4.06 9.15
CA LYS A 525 -41.15 -3.99 10.46
C LYS A 525 -40.72 -5.15 11.38
N ASN A 526 -40.55 -6.35 10.81
CA ASN A 526 -40.04 -7.50 11.57
C ASN A 526 -38.57 -7.35 11.96
N LEU A 527 -37.71 -6.78 11.10
CA LEU A 527 -36.32 -6.45 11.40
C LEU A 527 -36.24 -5.38 12.49
N PHE A 528 -37.07 -4.33 12.44
CA PHE A 528 -37.15 -3.34 13.50
C PHE A 528 -37.44 -4.02 14.86
N THR A 529 -38.49 -4.89 14.89
CA THR A 529 -38.80 -5.65 16.11
C THR A 529 -37.66 -6.51 16.59
N TYR A 530 -36.93 -7.15 15.67
CA TYR A 530 -35.77 -7.97 16.01
C TYR A 530 -34.60 -7.15 16.59
N PHE A 531 -34.33 -5.97 16.02
CA PHE A 531 -33.22 -5.13 16.47
C PHE A 531 -33.49 -4.39 17.78
N THR A 532 -34.77 -3.96 17.97
CA THR A 532 -35.14 -3.14 19.13
C THR A 532 -35.76 -3.95 20.28
N ASN A 533 -36.29 -5.15 20.00
CA ASN A 533 -37.17 -5.92 20.88
C ASN A 533 -38.55 -5.27 21.09
N TYR A 534 -38.92 -4.26 20.31
CA TYR A 534 -40.23 -3.59 20.34
C TYR A 534 -40.97 -3.76 19.02
N THR A 535 -42.28 -3.95 19.06
CA THR A 535 -43.08 -4.03 17.86
C THR A 535 -43.31 -2.63 17.27
N TYR A 536 -43.05 -2.46 15.97
CA TYR A 536 -43.34 -1.22 15.30
C TYR A 536 -44.86 -1.02 15.18
N ASP A 537 -45.33 0.17 15.54
CA ASP A 537 -46.70 0.62 15.38
C ASP A 537 -46.70 2.03 14.77
N GLU A 538 -47.56 2.28 13.81
CA GLU A 538 -47.66 3.56 13.09
C GLU A 538 -48.19 4.70 13.99
N ASP A 539 -48.83 4.37 15.13
CA ASP A 539 -49.36 5.33 16.09
C ASP A 539 -48.33 5.76 17.16
N LEU A 540 -47.08 5.23 17.14
CA LEU A 540 -46.05 5.59 18.09
C LEU A 540 -45.56 7.04 17.88
N SER A 541 -45.44 7.79 18.97
CA SER A 541 -44.81 9.11 18.92
C SER A 541 -43.29 9.02 18.70
N GLN A 542 -42.69 10.09 18.19
CA GLN A 542 -41.25 10.17 18.01
C GLN A 542 -40.45 9.91 19.30
N ASP A 543 -40.91 10.51 20.43
CA ASP A 543 -40.28 10.30 21.75
C ASP A 543 -40.31 8.83 22.18
N GLN A 544 -41.35 8.09 21.86
CA GLN A 544 -41.45 6.66 22.15
C GLN A 544 -40.50 5.84 21.28
N ILE A 545 -40.34 6.19 20.03
CA ILE A 545 -39.42 5.54 19.13
C ILE A 545 -37.96 5.79 19.58
N GLU A 546 -37.61 7.03 19.93
CA GLU A 546 -36.30 7.38 20.44
C GLU A 546 -35.97 6.58 21.71
N ASP A 547 -36.91 6.49 22.68
CA ASP A 547 -36.73 5.68 23.90
C ASP A 547 -36.57 4.16 23.59
N MET A 548 -37.24 3.64 22.56
CA MET A 548 -37.09 2.26 22.11
C MET A 548 -35.73 2.02 21.46
N LEU A 549 -35.24 2.99 20.67
CA LEU A 549 -33.94 2.90 20.00
C LEU A 549 -32.78 3.02 20.99
N ASP A 550 -32.89 3.91 21.97
CA ASP A 550 -31.88 4.03 23.04
C ASP A 550 -31.73 2.75 23.89
N LYS A 551 -32.81 1.99 24.03
CA LYS A 551 -32.83 0.70 24.76
C LYS A 551 -32.65 -0.51 23.84
N ALA A 552 -32.46 -0.30 22.56
CA ALA A 552 -32.38 -1.36 21.58
C ALA A 552 -31.12 -2.22 21.77
N ARG A 553 -31.22 -3.50 21.49
CA ARG A 553 -30.06 -4.39 21.45
C ARG A 553 -29.10 -4.04 20.30
N PHE A 554 -29.66 -3.60 19.16
CA PHE A 554 -28.92 -3.21 17.96
C PHE A 554 -29.39 -1.83 17.49
N PRO A 555 -28.98 -0.74 18.19
CA PRO A 555 -29.56 0.59 18.01
C PRO A 555 -29.29 1.18 16.60
N ARG A 556 -28.08 1.02 16.05
CA ARG A 556 -27.74 1.52 14.71
C ARG A 556 -28.60 0.87 13.62
N SER A 557 -28.71 -0.45 13.65
CA SER A 557 -29.53 -1.21 12.70
C SER A 557 -31.03 -0.92 12.89
N GLY A 558 -31.47 -0.74 14.15
CA GLY A 558 -32.84 -0.36 14.49
C GLY A 558 -33.20 1.01 13.94
N GLN A 559 -32.35 2.02 14.18
CA GLN A 559 -32.50 3.38 13.67
C GLN A 559 -32.61 3.39 12.14
N LYS A 560 -31.69 2.74 11.44
CA LYS A 560 -31.68 2.71 9.97
C LYS A 560 -32.93 2.03 9.39
N VAL A 561 -33.36 0.93 9.99
CA VAL A 561 -34.60 0.27 9.55
C VAL A 561 -35.81 1.15 9.81
N TYR A 562 -35.85 1.88 10.91
CA TYR A 562 -36.90 2.86 11.19
C TYR A 562 -36.95 3.96 10.11
N GLU A 563 -35.82 4.54 9.75
CA GLU A 563 -35.70 5.53 8.66
C GLU A 563 -36.23 4.95 7.33
N MET A 564 -35.82 3.71 7.01
CA MET A 564 -36.30 3.00 5.84
C MET A 564 -37.84 2.80 5.87
N ILE A 565 -38.42 2.51 7.03
CA ILE A 565 -39.89 2.36 7.19
C ILE A 565 -40.56 3.71 6.93
N LEU A 566 -40.15 4.77 7.62
CA LEU A 566 -40.71 6.12 7.44
C LEU A 566 -40.65 6.56 5.97
N ARG A 567 -39.52 6.39 5.33
CA ARG A 567 -39.36 6.75 3.92
C ARG A 567 -40.29 5.93 3.01
N GLY A 568 -40.38 4.63 3.28
CA GLY A 568 -41.27 3.76 2.52
C GLY A 568 -42.76 4.08 2.70
N GLU A 569 -43.16 4.55 3.88
CA GLU A 569 -44.55 5.03 4.15
C GLU A 569 -44.83 6.32 3.41
N LEU A 570 -43.86 7.24 3.30
CA LEU A 570 -44.02 8.51 2.61
C LEU A 570 -43.99 8.36 1.08
N ASP A 571 -42.98 7.67 0.54
CA ASP A 571 -42.68 7.63 -0.89
C ASP A 571 -43.15 6.34 -1.59
N GLY A 572 -43.61 5.35 -0.84
CA GLY A 572 -44.01 4.04 -1.37
C GLY A 572 -42.87 3.12 -1.76
N PHE A 573 -41.61 3.58 -1.62
CA PHE A 573 -40.41 2.83 -1.89
C PHE A 573 -39.28 3.30 -0.96
N THR A 574 -38.46 2.38 -0.53
CA THR A 574 -37.27 2.69 0.28
C THR A 574 -36.11 1.74 -0.04
N SER A 575 -34.93 2.23 0.15
CA SER A 575 -33.68 1.43 0.19
C SER A 575 -32.75 1.98 1.27
N PHE A 576 -31.77 1.19 1.68
CA PHE A 576 -30.73 1.65 2.59
C PHE A 576 -30.06 2.95 2.11
N TRP A 577 -29.91 3.09 0.81
CA TRP A 577 -29.17 4.18 0.16
C TRP A 577 -29.97 5.49 0.05
N ASN A 578 -31.27 5.44 0.19
CA ASN A 578 -32.18 6.57 0.04
C ASN A 578 -32.86 6.97 1.36
N SER A 579 -32.50 6.32 2.46
CA SER A 579 -33.12 6.57 3.76
C SER A 579 -32.31 7.54 4.60
#